data_19f9bd6c53869b78d459762f6a96cda8
#
_entry.id   19f9bd6c53869b78d459762f6a96cda8
#
_cell.length_a   1.000
_cell.length_b   1.000
_cell.length_c   1.000
_cell.angle_alpha   90.00
_cell.angle_beta   90.00
_cell.angle_gamma   90.00
#
_symmetry.space_group_name_H-M   'P 1'
#
loop_
_entity.id
_entity.type
_entity.pdbx_description
1 polymer ?
#
loop_
_entity_poly.entity_id
_entity_poly.type
_entity_poly.pdbx_seq_one_letter_code
_entity_poly.pdbx_strand_id
1 'polypeptide(L)'
;MTISLPFLQRRQAALLAALSLLIGVAQAAPFAYVPNEKSGTLSVIDCATDTVIASIKAGTKPRGLAASIDGKLIYVSDQTSNSLLVVDVAKAAVVDTIKLAESPEGVSISPNGQYVVVASEVSNSVAFISTADRKIDFSVTTLGKNPEHAEFSPDGKWLYVSAEEADTLDIIDVAARKQVNSVKLGPRPRGIGFTSDGKLAYVAAELASTVYAIDVASQKVVAQVKAGSFSNGVAVRPDGKRVFISNGKDGTVSVIDTADNKIMATIAVGKRPWNMAITPDGKKLYVANGRSNSVSVIDTETNQMLRQIAVGELPWGVVIH
;
A
#
# COMPACT_ATOMS: atom_id res chain seq x y z
N MET A 1 -53.49 46.30 63.59
CA MET A 1 -53.87 46.27 62.16
C MET A 1 -52.55 46.11 61.41
N THR A 2 -52.16 44.91 61.11
CA THR A 2 -50.90 44.54 60.54
C THR A 2 -51.11 44.02 59.12
N ILE A 3 -50.59 44.75 58.14
CA ILE A 3 -50.66 44.33 56.74
C ILE A 3 -49.37 43.67 56.37
N SER A 4 -49.41 42.39 56.04
CA SER A 4 -48.28 41.59 55.56
C SER A 4 -48.12 41.75 54.03
N LEU A 5 -46.91 42.05 53.59
CA LEU A 5 -46.49 42.04 52.21
C LEU A 5 -46.01 40.66 51.79
N PRO A 6 -46.30 40.18 50.57
CA PRO A 6 -45.84 38.87 50.12
C PRO A 6 -44.43 38.94 49.53
N PHE A 7 -43.63 37.92 49.84
CA PHE A 7 -42.31 37.65 49.35
C PHE A 7 -42.32 37.34 47.86
N LEU A 8 -41.64 38.16 47.01
CA LEU A 8 -41.31 37.83 45.63
C LEU A 8 -40.06 36.91 45.66
N GLN A 9 -40.25 35.63 45.38
CA GLN A 9 -39.16 34.73 45.10
C GLN A 9 -38.63 34.99 43.66
N ARG A 10 -37.42 35.53 43.58
CA ARG A 10 -36.65 35.57 42.34
C ARG A 10 -36.10 34.18 42.05
N ARG A 11 -36.64 33.48 41.07
CA ARG A 11 -36.02 32.29 40.47
C ARG A 11 -34.88 32.76 39.56
N GLN A 12 -33.65 32.62 40.01
CA GLN A 12 -32.47 32.69 39.15
C GLN A 12 -32.38 31.33 38.38
N ALA A 13 -32.68 31.37 37.10
CA ALA A 13 -32.41 30.28 36.19
C ALA A 13 -30.89 30.33 35.90
N ALA A 14 -30.14 29.37 36.47
CA ALA A 14 -28.76 29.10 36.08
C ALA A 14 -28.78 28.38 34.74
N LEU A 15 -28.42 29.10 33.66
CA LEU A 15 -28.08 28.46 32.39
C LEU A 15 -26.71 27.78 32.59
N LEU A 16 -26.71 26.48 32.79
CA LEU A 16 -25.52 25.65 32.60
C LEU A 16 -25.31 25.48 31.09
N ALA A 17 -24.44 26.30 30.52
CA ALA A 17 -23.89 26.05 29.20
C ALA A 17 -22.95 24.85 29.29
N ALA A 18 -23.43 23.66 28.89
CA ALA A 18 -22.58 22.51 28.68
C ALA A 18 -21.69 22.77 27.46
N LEU A 19 -20.48 23.25 27.71
CA LEU A 19 -19.41 23.33 26.73
C LEU A 19 -18.91 21.89 26.54
N SER A 20 -19.50 21.15 25.59
CA SER A 20 -18.98 19.88 25.13
C SER A 20 -17.64 20.15 24.43
N LEU A 21 -16.54 20.03 25.17
CA LEU A 21 -15.23 19.88 24.57
C LEU A 21 -15.27 18.58 23.73
N LEU A 22 -15.41 18.74 22.42
CA LEU A 22 -15.00 17.72 21.47
C LEU A 22 -13.47 17.61 21.59
N ILE A 23 -13.01 16.79 22.52
CA ILE A 23 -11.63 16.31 22.52
C ILE A 23 -11.57 15.40 21.27
N GLY A 24 -11.23 15.98 20.14
CA GLY A 24 -10.77 15.22 19.00
C GLY A 24 -9.57 14.44 19.49
N VAL A 25 -9.72 13.12 19.56
CA VAL A 25 -8.57 12.24 19.75
C VAL A 25 -7.66 12.55 18.57
N ALA A 26 -6.58 13.29 18.81
CA ALA A 26 -5.54 13.48 17.81
C ALA A 26 -4.99 12.08 17.53
N GLN A 27 -5.43 11.48 16.44
CA GLN A 27 -4.85 10.24 15.98
C GLN A 27 -3.38 10.54 15.68
N ALA A 28 -2.47 9.79 16.31
CA ALA A 28 -1.04 9.94 16.03
C ALA A 28 -0.84 9.86 14.53
N ALA A 29 -0.01 10.72 13.98
CA ALA A 29 0.28 10.68 12.56
C ALA A 29 0.89 9.31 12.21
N PRO A 30 0.52 8.73 11.07
CA PRO A 30 1.02 7.42 10.68
C PRO A 30 2.53 7.47 10.42
N PHE A 31 3.16 6.31 10.45
CA PHE A 31 4.54 6.12 10.04
C PHE A 31 4.60 5.45 8.66
N ALA A 32 5.55 5.88 7.84
CA ALA A 32 5.88 5.21 6.58
C ALA A 32 7.15 4.38 6.75
N TYR A 33 7.10 3.13 6.31
CA TYR A 33 8.21 2.18 6.34
C TYR A 33 8.69 1.94 4.91
N VAL A 34 10.01 2.07 4.71
CA VAL A 34 10.63 2.03 3.38
C VAL A 34 11.75 1.01 3.38
N PRO A 35 11.60 -0.13 2.67
CA PRO A 35 12.66 -1.12 2.54
C PRO A 35 13.74 -0.60 1.60
N ASN A 36 14.98 -0.58 2.08
CA ASN A 36 16.15 -0.15 1.33
C ASN A 36 16.92 -1.40 0.89
N GLU A 37 16.68 -1.84 -0.33
CA GLU A 37 17.14 -3.13 -0.85
C GLU A 37 18.65 -3.35 -0.68
N LYS A 38 19.45 -2.35 -1.04
CA LYS A 38 20.92 -2.47 -0.98
C LYS A 38 21.50 -2.21 0.41
N SER A 39 20.81 -1.41 1.23
CA SER A 39 21.24 -1.15 2.62
C SER A 39 20.87 -2.27 3.59
N GLY A 40 19.92 -3.13 3.26
CA GLY A 40 19.40 -4.17 4.15
C GLY A 40 18.65 -3.58 5.36
N THR A 41 17.96 -2.46 5.17
CA THR A 41 17.28 -1.72 6.26
C THR A 41 15.88 -1.30 5.89
N LEU A 42 15.08 -0.96 6.91
CA LEU A 42 13.84 -0.18 6.77
C LEU A 42 14.10 1.23 7.30
N SER A 43 13.87 2.25 6.49
CA SER A 43 13.75 3.62 6.99
C SER A 43 12.33 3.82 7.54
N VAL A 44 12.22 4.44 8.71
CA VAL A 44 10.94 4.83 9.33
C VAL A 44 10.79 6.33 9.21
N ILE A 45 9.71 6.78 8.56
CA ILE A 45 9.41 8.19 8.33
C ILE A 45 8.19 8.56 9.16
N ASP A 46 8.28 9.61 9.94
CA ASP A 46 7.13 10.25 10.59
C ASP A 46 6.36 11.07 9.55
N CYS A 47 5.13 10.68 9.25
CA CYS A 47 4.29 11.36 8.25
C CYS A 47 3.76 12.74 8.71
N ALA A 48 3.87 13.10 10.00
CA ALA A 48 3.53 14.45 10.46
C ALA A 48 4.61 15.46 10.05
N THR A 49 5.88 15.06 10.20
CA THR A 49 7.04 15.94 9.98
C THR A 49 7.74 15.69 8.65
N ASP A 50 7.42 14.58 7.96
CA ASP A 50 8.08 14.08 6.76
C ASP A 50 9.60 13.93 6.97
N THR A 51 10.01 13.33 8.09
CA THR A 51 11.42 13.12 8.44
C THR A 51 11.68 11.66 8.80
N VAL A 52 12.88 11.16 8.45
CA VAL A 52 13.33 9.84 8.91
C VAL A 52 13.65 9.94 10.40
N ILE A 53 12.98 9.09 11.20
CA ILE A 53 13.16 9.03 12.66
C ILE A 53 13.91 7.79 13.12
N ALA A 54 13.99 6.74 12.29
CA ALA A 54 14.71 5.51 12.61
C ALA A 54 15.14 4.77 11.35
N SER A 55 16.12 3.89 11.51
CA SER A 55 16.52 2.89 10.53
C SER A 55 16.64 1.54 11.23
N ILE A 56 15.89 0.55 10.75
CA ILE A 56 15.82 -0.80 11.33
C ILE A 56 16.54 -1.77 10.42
N LYS A 57 17.43 -2.61 10.94
CA LYS A 57 18.03 -3.68 10.15
C LYS A 57 16.99 -4.73 9.80
N ALA A 58 16.82 -5.03 8.50
CA ALA A 58 15.75 -5.91 8.01
C ALA A 58 16.23 -6.78 6.83
N GLY A 59 17.14 -7.69 7.11
CA GLY A 59 17.64 -8.65 6.13
C GLY A 59 18.81 -8.17 5.29
N THR A 60 18.94 -8.76 4.11
CA THR A 60 20.04 -8.50 3.16
C THR A 60 19.54 -7.77 1.91
N LYS A 61 18.34 -8.14 1.43
CA LYS A 61 17.72 -7.57 0.24
C LYS A 61 16.20 -7.41 0.46
N PRO A 62 15.78 -6.51 1.40
CA PRO A 62 14.37 -6.29 1.69
C PRO A 62 13.66 -5.62 0.52
N ARG A 63 12.46 -6.13 0.16
CA ARG A 63 11.67 -5.64 -0.98
C ARG A 63 10.22 -5.37 -0.60
N GLY A 64 9.31 -6.30 -0.88
CA GLY A 64 7.88 -6.16 -0.57
C GLY A 64 7.63 -6.06 0.92
N LEU A 65 6.63 -5.27 1.31
CA LEU A 65 6.28 -5.11 2.72
C LEU A 65 4.78 -4.87 2.93
N ALA A 66 4.29 -5.31 4.07
CA ALA A 66 2.94 -5.06 4.55
C ALA A 66 2.95 -4.80 6.06
N ALA A 67 2.05 -3.95 6.54
CA ALA A 67 1.85 -3.72 7.98
C ALA A 67 0.74 -4.64 8.53
N SER A 68 0.87 -5.11 9.77
CA SER A 68 -0.25 -5.75 10.48
C SER A 68 -1.37 -4.74 10.69
N ILE A 69 -2.62 -5.23 10.81
CA ILE A 69 -3.79 -4.35 10.96
C ILE A 69 -3.70 -3.46 12.22
N ASP A 70 -3.02 -3.92 13.25
CA ASP A 70 -2.80 -3.16 14.49
C ASP A 70 -1.52 -2.30 14.48
N GLY A 71 -0.79 -2.30 13.34
CA GLY A 71 0.44 -1.52 13.14
C GLY A 71 1.65 -1.96 13.96
N LYS A 72 1.57 -3.07 14.70
CA LYS A 72 2.68 -3.50 15.56
C LYS A 72 3.78 -4.26 14.84
N LEU A 73 3.44 -4.86 13.71
CA LEU A 73 4.36 -5.68 12.92
C LEU A 73 4.45 -5.15 11.48
N ILE A 74 5.66 -5.20 10.93
CA ILE A 74 5.91 -5.06 9.50
C ILE A 74 6.44 -6.39 8.98
N TYR A 75 5.80 -6.92 7.96
CA TYR A 75 6.23 -8.11 7.23
C TYR A 75 7.04 -7.68 6.01
N VAL A 76 8.23 -8.23 5.84
CA VAL A 76 9.16 -7.81 4.77
C VAL A 76 9.72 -9.03 4.07
N SER A 77 9.58 -9.11 2.75
CA SER A 77 10.29 -10.13 1.97
C SER A 77 11.78 -9.82 1.91
N ASP A 78 12.62 -10.81 2.18
CA ASP A 78 14.07 -10.75 1.96
C ASP A 78 14.43 -11.73 0.84
N GLN A 79 14.67 -11.20 -0.34
CA GLN A 79 14.89 -11.99 -1.55
C GLN A 79 16.12 -12.91 -1.41
N THR A 80 17.22 -12.42 -0.85
CA THR A 80 18.46 -13.19 -0.72
C THR A 80 18.33 -14.38 0.22
N SER A 81 17.60 -14.24 1.32
CA SER A 81 17.42 -15.31 2.30
C SER A 81 16.22 -16.21 2.01
N ASN A 82 15.44 -15.92 0.97
CA ASN A 82 14.17 -16.59 0.67
C ASN A 82 13.27 -16.65 1.91
N SER A 83 12.96 -15.52 2.48
CA SER A 83 12.27 -15.44 3.76
C SER A 83 11.32 -14.26 3.83
N LEU A 84 10.29 -14.39 4.67
CA LEU A 84 9.51 -13.28 5.19
C LEU A 84 10.02 -12.95 6.59
N LEU A 85 10.52 -11.74 6.77
CA LEU A 85 10.95 -11.22 8.05
C LEU A 85 9.77 -10.56 8.76
N VAL A 86 9.63 -10.79 10.04
CA VAL A 86 8.64 -10.13 10.89
C VAL A 86 9.34 -9.13 11.77
N VAL A 87 9.11 -7.86 11.53
CA VAL A 87 9.70 -6.74 12.28
C VAL A 87 8.70 -6.25 13.31
N ASP A 88 9.10 -6.25 14.57
CA ASP A 88 8.35 -5.63 15.68
C ASP A 88 8.69 -4.14 15.69
N VAL A 89 7.68 -3.31 15.48
CA VAL A 89 7.84 -1.85 15.38
C VAL A 89 8.35 -1.24 16.68
N ALA A 90 7.80 -1.67 17.83
CA ALA A 90 8.17 -1.13 19.13
C ALA A 90 9.59 -1.52 19.54
N LYS A 91 10.03 -2.72 19.14
CA LYS A 91 11.41 -3.21 19.40
C LYS A 91 12.41 -2.71 18.37
N ALA A 92 11.92 -2.18 17.25
CA ALA A 92 12.73 -1.80 16.08
C ALA A 92 13.67 -2.95 15.63
N ALA A 93 13.17 -4.17 15.59
CA ALA A 93 13.96 -5.37 15.33
C ALA A 93 13.17 -6.47 14.62
N VAL A 94 13.87 -7.31 13.87
CA VAL A 94 13.32 -8.58 13.36
C VAL A 94 13.13 -9.53 14.54
N VAL A 95 11.90 -10.02 14.73
CA VAL A 95 11.53 -10.93 15.82
C VAL A 95 11.21 -12.34 15.35
N ASP A 96 11.03 -12.52 14.05
CA ASP A 96 10.77 -13.83 13.46
C ASP A 96 11.19 -13.88 11.99
N THR A 97 11.43 -15.09 11.48
CA THR A 97 11.84 -15.33 10.08
C THR A 97 11.16 -16.59 9.57
N ILE A 98 10.31 -16.42 8.56
CA ILE A 98 9.53 -17.50 7.95
C ILE A 98 10.17 -17.85 6.61
N LYS A 99 10.58 -19.09 6.43
CA LYS A 99 11.15 -19.57 5.16
C LYS A 99 10.08 -19.63 4.07
N LEU A 100 10.44 -19.14 2.89
CA LEU A 100 9.59 -19.06 1.70
C LEU A 100 10.21 -19.83 0.54
N ALA A 101 9.46 -19.92 -0.55
CA ALA A 101 9.94 -20.36 -1.84
C ALA A 101 10.91 -19.30 -2.43
N GLU A 102 11.59 -19.68 -3.52
CA GLU A 102 12.70 -18.88 -4.08
C GLU A 102 12.24 -17.55 -4.68
N SER A 103 13.02 -16.51 -4.41
CA SER A 103 12.83 -15.13 -4.88
C SER A 103 11.49 -14.51 -4.43
N PRO A 104 11.27 -14.31 -3.11
CA PRO A 104 10.07 -13.62 -2.62
C PRO A 104 10.14 -12.12 -2.94
N GLU A 105 9.03 -11.58 -3.46
CA GLU A 105 8.88 -10.20 -3.92
C GLU A 105 7.77 -9.46 -3.18
N GLY A 106 6.65 -9.20 -3.83
CA GLY A 106 5.52 -8.45 -3.28
C GLY A 106 4.90 -9.13 -2.06
N VAL A 107 4.56 -8.33 -1.07
CA VAL A 107 3.92 -8.76 0.19
C VAL A 107 2.65 -7.94 0.39
N SER A 108 1.53 -8.59 0.68
CA SER A 108 0.32 -7.89 1.11
C SER A 108 -0.36 -8.62 2.28
N ILE A 109 -1.30 -7.94 2.93
CA ILE A 109 -2.07 -8.49 4.05
C ILE A 109 -3.55 -8.56 3.68
N SER A 110 -4.22 -9.64 4.08
CA SER A 110 -5.67 -9.76 3.88
C SER A 110 -6.44 -8.69 4.67
N PRO A 111 -7.58 -8.18 4.16
CA PRO A 111 -8.35 -7.13 4.82
C PRO A 111 -8.79 -7.48 6.25
N ASN A 112 -8.98 -8.77 6.53
CA ASN A 112 -9.32 -9.27 7.87
C ASN A 112 -8.08 -9.56 8.74
N GLY A 113 -6.86 -9.32 8.23
CA GLY A 113 -5.60 -9.54 8.93
C GLY A 113 -5.22 -11.00 9.18
N GLN A 114 -5.94 -11.98 8.62
CA GLN A 114 -5.68 -13.40 8.88
C GLN A 114 -4.47 -13.95 8.12
N TYR A 115 -4.20 -13.41 6.94
CA TYR A 115 -3.12 -13.87 6.07
C TYR A 115 -2.21 -12.72 5.65
N VAL A 116 -0.92 -12.99 5.65
CA VAL A 116 0.05 -12.30 4.82
C VAL A 116 0.33 -13.18 3.61
N VAL A 117 0.34 -12.60 2.41
CA VAL A 117 0.71 -13.32 1.19
C VAL A 117 2.02 -12.79 0.64
N VAL A 118 2.79 -13.70 0.03
CA VAL A 118 4.05 -13.38 -0.63
C VAL A 118 4.12 -14.06 -1.98
N ALA A 119 4.33 -13.26 -3.02
CA ALA A 119 4.64 -13.75 -4.36
C ALA A 119 6.11 -14.19 -4.43
N SER A 120 6.38 -15.35 -5.02
CA SER A 120 7.72 -15.90 -5.20
C SER A 120 7.98 -16.14 -6.69
N GLU A 121 8.82 -15.28 -7.29
CA GLU A 121 9.07 -15.21 -8.73
C GLU A 121 9.51 -16.53 -9.35
N VAL A 122 10.66 -17.03 -8.87
CA VAL A 122 11.30 -18.23 -9.45
C VAL A 122 10.46 -19.49 -9.24
N SER A 123 9.76 -19.56 -8.11
CA SER A 123 8.92 -20.71 -7.76
C SER A 123 7.54 -20.68 -8.39
N ASN A 124 7.16 -19.58 -9.07
CA ASN A 124 5.82 -19.39 -9.66
C ASN A 124 4.70 -19.69 -8.66
N SER A 125 4.78 -19.15 -7.45
CA SER A 125 3.84 -19.45 -6.39
C SER A 125 3.55 -18.24 -5.50
N VAL A 126 2.39 -18.30 -4.84
CA VAL A 126 2.02 -17.34 -3.78
C VAL A 126 1.80 -18.13 -2.50
N ALA A 127 2.57 -17.81 -1.47
CA ALA A 127 2.42 -18.38 -0.14
C ALA A 127 1.40 -17.58 0.67
N PHE A 128 0.50 -18.28 1.38
CA PHE A 128 -0.43 -17.71 2.35
C PHE A 128 0.06 -18.06 3.75
N ILE A 129 0.49 -17.07 4.50
CA ILE A 129 1.06 -17.19 5.82
C ILE A 129 0.01 -16.75 6.85
N SER A 130 -0.36 -17.62 7.76
CA SER A 130 -1.24 -17.31 8.89
C SER A 130 -0.56 -16.29 9.82
N THR A 131 -1.23 -15.19 10.12
CA THR A 131 -0.70 -14.17 11.04
C THR A 131 -0.75 -14.63 12.49
N ALA A 132 -1.63 -15.59 12.82
CA ALA A 132 -1.84 -16.08 14.20
C ALA A 132 -0.66 -16.92 14.69
N ASP A 133 -0.14 -17.80 13.86
CA ASP A 133 0.95 -18.72 14.25
C ASP A 133 2.23 -18.53 13.40
N ARG A 134 2.21 -17.61 12.42
CA ARG A 134 3.34 -17.24 11.54
C ARG A 134 3.88 -18.44 10.75
N LYS A 135 2.97 -19.26 10.24
CA LYS A 135 3.29 -20.41 9.40
C LYS A 135 2.62 -20.32 8.06
N ILE A 136 3.22 -20.94 7.06
CA ILE A 136 2.57 -21.14 5.77
C ILE A 136 1.39 -22.11 5.99
N ASP A 137 0.16 -21.61 5.76
CA ASP A 137 -1.06 -22.44 5.80
C ASP A 137 -1.20 -23.21 4.49
N PHE A 138 -1.02 -22.54 3.35
CA PHE A 138 -1.01 -23.15 2.01
C PHE A 138 -0.26 -22.26 1.02
N SER A 139 0.01 -22.82 -0.16
CA SER A 139 0.54 -22.07 -1.31
C SER A 139 -0.27 -22.39 -2.56
N VAL A 140 -0.37 -21.41 -3.45
CA VAL A 140 -1.01 -21.57 -4.76
C VAL A 140 0.06 -21.40 -5.83
N THR A 141 0.23 -22.42 -6.70
CA THR A 141 1.05 -22.29 -7.91
C THR A 141 0.28 -21.44 -8.92
N THR A 142 0.89 -20.41 -9.46
CA THR A 142 0.31 -19.56 -10.50
C THR A 142 0.49 -20.21 -11.88
N LEU A 143 -0.48 -20.00 -12.76
CA LEU A 143 -0.36 -20.40 -14.17
C LEU A 143 0.53 -19.43 -14.94
N GLY A 144 0.48 -18.16 -14.55
CA GLY A 144 1.40 -17.13 -15.05
C GLY A 144 2.79 -17.29 -14.44
N LYS A 145 3.81 -16.96 -15.23
CA LYS A 145 5.21 -17.07 -14.81
C LYS A 145 5.69 -15.76 -14.18
N ASN A 146 6.56 -15.91 -13.20
CA ASN A 146 7.24 -14.81 -12.51
C ASN A 146 6.23 -13.88 -11.81
N PRO A 147 5.51 -14.37 -10.77
CA PRO A 147 4.62 -13.55 -9.98
C PRO A 147 5.40 -12.51 -9.18
N GLU A 148 5.07 -11.23 -9.37
CA GLU A 148 5.78 -10.10 -8.75
C GLU A 148 4.99 -9.48 -7.59
N HIS A 149 3.73 -9.09 -7.83
CA HIS A 149 2.85 -8.52 -6.83
C HIS A 149 1.62 -9.39 -6.63
N ALA A 150 1.15 -9.45 -5.40
CA ALA A 150 -0.10 -10.11 -5.03
C ALA A 150 -0.89 -9.16 -4.12
N GLU A 151 -2.13 -8.81 -4.50
CA GLU A 151 -2.94 -7.83 -3.78
C GLU A 151 -4.36 -8.34 -3.58
N PHE A 152 -4.88 -8.23 -2.35
CA PHE A 152 -6.24 -8.64 -2.03
C PHE A 152 -7.26 -7.63 -2.51
N SER A 153 -8.41 -8.14 -3.00
CA SER A 153 -9.60 -7.32 -3.13
C SER A 153 -10.08 -6.82 -1.75
N PRO A 154 -10.72 -5.64 -1.66
CA PRO A 154 -11.15 -5.08 -0.37
C PRO A 154 -12.09 -5.98 0.46
N ASP A 155 -12.85 -6.85 -0.20
CA ASP A 155 -13.71 -7.84 0.45
C ASP A 155 -12.95 -9.13 0.86
N GLY A 156 -11.67 -9.26 0.51
CA GLY A 156 -10.82 -10.41 0.78
C GLY A 156 -11.16 -11.68 -0.02
N LYS A 157 -12.09 -11.60 -0.96
CA LYS A 157 -12.53 -12.75 -1.77
C LYS A 157 -11.49 -13.16 -2.80
N TRP A 158 -10.87 -12.18 -3.44
CA TRP A 158 -9.93 -12.38 -4.53
C TRP A 158 -8.52 -11.96 -4.12
N LEU A 159 -7.54 -12.68 -4.63
CA LEU A 159 -6.15 -12.23 -4.67
C LEU A 159 -5.76 -12.10 -6.14
N TYR A 160 -5.38 -10.89 -6.55
CA TYR A 160 -4.86 -10.60 -7.88
C TYR A 160 -3.35 -10.67 -7.85
N VAL A 161 -2.77 -11.37 -8.82
CA VAL A 161 -1.32 -11.63 -8.91
C VAL A 161 -0.82 -11.21 -10.28
N SER A 162 0.09 -10.27 -10.35
CA SER A 162 0.75 -9.90 -11.60
C SER A 162 1.84 -10.92 -11.95
N ALA A 163 1.79 -11.47 -13.16
CA ALA A 163 2.74 -12.44 -13.67
C ALA A 163 3.55 -11.84 -14.83
N GLU A 164 4.77 -11.40 -14.53
CA GLU A 164 5.58 -10.56 -15.41
C GLU A 164 5.90 -11.18 -16.75
N GLU A 165 6.39 -12.44 -16.74
CA GLU A 165 6.83 -13.13 -17.98
C GLU A 165 5.68 -13.73 -18.76
N ALA A 166 4.51 -13.90 -18.13
CA ALA A 166 3.32 -14.38 -18.82
C ALA A 166 2.47 -13.23 -19.41
N ASP A 167 2.72 -11.98 -19.05
CA ASP A 167 1.89 -10.82 -19.39
C ASP A 167 0.44 -10.99 -18.96
N THR A 168 0.22 -11.55 -17.78
CA THR A 168 -1.12 -11.85 -17.25
C THR A 168 -1.32 -11.29 -15.85
N LEU A 169 -2.58 -11.10 -15.50
CA LEU A 169 -3.06 -10.94 -14.14
C LEU A 169 -3.79 -12.24 -13.78
N ASP A 170 -3.20 -13.00 -12.88
CA ASP A 170 -3.80 -14.23 -12.35
C ASP A 170 -4.72 -13.92 -11.19
N ILE A 171 -5.87 -14.58 -11.12
CA ILE A 171 -6.90 -14.33 -10.10
C ILE A 171 -7.11 -15.61 -9.30
N ILE A 172 -6.85 -15.51 -8.00
CA ILE A 172 -7.00 -16.59 -7.03
C ILE A 172 -8.28 -16.35 -6.22
N ASP A 173 -9.12 -17.38 -6.14
CA ASP A 173 -10.21 -17.46 -5.17
C ASP A 173 -9.61 -17.88 -3.83
N VAL A 174 -9.64 -16.96 -2.86
CA VAL A 174 -8.99 -17.14 -1.55
C VAL A 174 -9.66 -18.28 -0.76
N ALA A 175 -10.98 -18.36 -0.78
CA ALA A 175 -11.73 -19.41 -0.08
C ALA A 175 -11.55 -20.79 -0.73
N ALA A 176 -11.51 -20.82 -2.07
CA ALA A 176 -11.28 -22.06 -2.83
C ALA A 176 -9.80 -22.47 -2.87
N ARG A 177 -8.88 -21.61 -2.41
CA ARG A 177 -7.42 -21.81 -2.37
C ARG A 177 -6.83 -22.21 -3.75
N LYS A 178 -7.33 -21.61 -4.81
CA LYS A 178 -6.90 -21.92 -6.18
C LYS A 178 -7.03 -20.75 -7.13
N GLN A 179 -6.20 -20.73 -8.16
CA GLN A 179 -6.38 -19.83 -9.29
C GLN A 179 -7.63 -20.22 -10.09
N VAL A 180 -8.45 -19.22 -10.42
CA VAL A 180 -9.73 -19.40 -11.13
C VAL A 180 -9.77 -18.71 -12.48
N ASN A 181 -8.93 -17.70 -12.70
CA ASN A 181 -8.88 -16.95 -13.94
C ASN A 181 -7.47 -16.41 -14.22
N SER A 182 -7.24 -16.00 -15.45
CA SER A 182 -6.05 -15.30 -15.91
C SER A 182 -6.46 -14.29 -16.98
N VAL A 183 -6.16 -13.00 -16.75
CA VAL A 183 -6.50 -11.91 -17.67
C VAL A 183 -5.26 -11.49 -18.43
N LYS A 184 -5.29 -11.57 -19.75
CA LYS A 184 -4.16 -11.11 -20.59
C LYS A 184 -4.06 -9.59 -20.53
N LEU A 185 -2.84 -9.11 -20.28
CA LEU A 185 -2.48 -7.71 -20.24
C LEU A 185 -1.35 -7.41 -21.25
N GLY A 186 -0.79 -6.24 -21.19
CA GLY A 186 0.45 -5.91 -21.92
C GLY A 186 1.69 -6.39 -21.17
N PRO A 187 2.87 -6.28 -21.83
CA PRO A 187 4.11 -6.81 -21.33
C PRO A 187 4.50 -6.28 -19.95
N ARG A 188 4.86 -7.21 -19.09
CA ARG A 188 5.40 -7.03 -17.75
C ARG A 188 4.45 -6.31 -16.78
N PRO A 189 3.30 -6.94 -16.43
CA PRO A 189 2.43 -6.42 -15.39
C PRO A 189 3.13 -6.43 -14.02
N ARG A 190 2.93 -5.36 -13.25
CA ARG A 190 3.58 -5.08 -11.97
C ARG A 190 2.56 -4.72 -10.89
N GLY A 191 2.59 -3.48 -10.41
CA GLY A 191 1.76 -2.98 -9.33
C GLY A 191 0.27 -3.15 -9.58
N ILE A 192 -0.46 -3.45 -8.51
CA ILE A 192 -1.91 -3.66 -8.49
C ILE A 192 -2.50 -2.75 -7.40
N GLY A 193 -3.64 -2.14 -7.66
CA GLY A 193 -4.38 -1.40 -6.65
C GLY A 193 -5.87 -1.46 -6.91
N PHE A 194 -6.66 -1.71 -5.86
CA PHE A 194 -8.12 -1.74 -5.93
C PHE A 194 -8.72 -0.41 -5.52
N THR A 195 -9.84 -0.03 -6.12
CA THR A 195 -10.70 1.02 -5.57
C THR A 195 -11.30 0.55 -4.24
N SER A 196 -11.52 1.47 -3.31
CA SER A 196 -12.03 1.14 -1.97
C SER A 196 -13.41 0.48 -1.97
N ASP A 197 -14.23 0.73 -2.99
CA ASP A 197 -15.52 0.08 -3.21
C ASP A 197 -15.39 -1.32 -3.84
N GLY A 198 -14.18 -1.76 -4.17
CA GLY A 198 -13.89 -3.06 -4.74
C GLY A 198 -14.40 -3.29 -6.16
N LYS A 199 -14.85 -2.24 -6.88
CA LYS A 199 -15.41 -2.41 -8.23
C LYS A 199 -14.34 -2.49 -9.31
N LEU A 200 -13.25 -1.73 -9.16
CA LEU A 200 -12.16 -1.69 -10.12
C LEU A 200 -10.85 -2.08 -9.48
N ALA A 201 -10.02 -2.73 -10.27
CA ALA A 201 -8.60 -2.91 -10.00
C ALA A 201 -7.80 -2.24 -11.13
N TYR A 202 -6.71 -1.56 -10.76
CA TYR A 202 -5.77 -0.97 -11.71
C TYR A 202 -4.46 -1.75 -11.67
N VAL A 203 -3.95 -2.11 -12.85
CA VAL A 203 -2.71 -2.85 -13.00
C VAL A 203 -1.80 -2.13 -13.97
N ALA A 204 -0.60 -1.80 -13.52
CA ALA A 204 0.42 -1.19 -14.36
C ALA A 204 1.21 -2.28 -15.11
N ALA A 205 1.38 -2.13 -16.44
CA ALA A 205 2.23 -2.98 -17.26
C ALA A 205 3.48 -2.19 -17.69
N GLU A 206 4.62 -2.54 -17.12
CA GLU A 206 5.84 -1.75 -17.16
C GLU A 206 6.34 -1.52 -18.58
N LEU A 207 6.56 -2.59 -19.35
CA LEU A 207 7.07 -2.49 -20.72
C LEU A 207 6.01 -2.02 -21.71
N ALA A 208 4.73 -2.20 -21.38
CA ALA A 208 3.63 -1.63 -22.15
C ALA A 208 3.47 -0.12 -21.93
N SER A 209 4.00 0.43 -20.82
CA SER A 209 3.74 1.81 -20.38
C SER A 209 2.24 2.13 -20.36
N THR A 210 1.45 1.18 -19.86
CA THR A 210 -0.01 1.20 -19.92
C THR A 210 -0.57 0.71 -18.60
N VAL A 211 -1.63 1.34 -18.12
CA VAL A 211 -2.40 0.93 -16.95
C VAL A 211 -3.73 0.35 -17.43
N TYR A 212 -4.08 -0.81 -16.92
CA TYR A 212 -5.31 -1.52 -17.22
C TYR A 212 -6.29 -1.36 -16.07
N ALA A 213 -7.49 -0.87 -16.34
CA ALA A 213 -8.60 -0.91 -15.39
C ALA A 213 -9.40 -2.20 -15.62
N ILE A 214 -9.60 -2.96 -14.56
CA ILE A 214 -10.28 -4.26 -14.59
C ILE A 214 -11.53 -4.15 -13.73
N ASP A 215 -12.69 -4.46 -14.29
CA ASP A 215 -13.93 -4.64 -13.54
C ASP A 215 -13.83 -5.94 -12.72
N VAL A 216 -13.91 -5.81 -11.40
CA VAL A 216 -13.68 -6.94 -10.49
C VAL A 216 -14.79 -7.99 -10.58
N ALA A 217 -16.02 -7.59 -10.84
CA ALA A 217 -17.15 -8.51 -10.92
C ALA A 217 -17.07 -9.41 -12.15
N SER A 218 -16.75 -8.83 -13.31
CA SER A 218 -16.62 -9.58 -14.58
C SER A 218 -15.22 -10.11 -14.82
N GLN A 219 -14.22 -9.63 -14.08
CA GLN A 219 -12.79 -9.92 -14.23
C GLN A 219 -12.28 -9.62 -15.66
N LYS A 220 -12.76 -8.53 -16.25
CA LYS A 220 -12.38 -8.10 -17.61
C LYS A 220 -11.77 -6.71 -17.61
N VAL A 221 -10.87 -6.48 -18.56
CA VAL A 221 -10.34 -5.15 -18.84
C VAL A 221 -11.46 -4.27 -19.38
N VAL A 222 -11.70 -3.13 -18.74
CA VAL A 222 -12.73 -2.15 -19.13
C VAL A 222 -12.14 -0.84 -19.64
N ALA A 223 -10.87 -0.55 -19.31
CA ALA A 223 -10.16 0.60 -19.84
C ALA A 223 -8.64 0.33 -19.92
N GLN A 224 -7.98 1.08 -20.80
CA GLN A 224 -6.53 1.12 -20.92
C GLN A 224 -6.08 2.57 -20.97
N VAL A 225 -5.14 2.92 -20.10
CA VAL A 225 -4.62 4.29 -19.99
C VAL A 225 -3.14 4.28 -20.32
N LYS A 226 -2.75 5.00 -21.35
CA LYS A 226 -1.32 5.19 -21.66
C LYS A 226 -0.73 6.11 -20.58
N ALA A 227 0.18 5.58 -19.78
CA ALA A 227 0.89 6.32 -18.74
C ALA A 227 2.32 6.64 -19.18
N GLY A 228 3.19 7.05 -18.26
CA GLY A 228 4.59 7.30 -18.57
C GLY A 228 5.40 6.01 -18.76
N SER A 229 6.62 6.16 -19.24
CA SER A 229 7.50 5.04 -19.57
C SER A 229 7.87 4.22 -18.32
N PHE A 230 7.75 2.90 -18.43
CA PHE A 230 7.97 1.96 -17.34
C PHE A 230 7.01 2.19 -16.16
N SER A 231 5.69 2.22 -16.46
CA SER A 231 4.63 2.25 -15.43
C SER A 231 4.75 1.06 -14.51
N ASN A 232 4.88 1.30 -13.20
CA ASN A 232 5.24 0.26 -12.24
C ASN A 232 4.28 0.18 -11.04
N GLY A 233 4.49 0.97 -9.99
CA GLY A 233 3.67 0.97 -8.80
C GLY A 233 2.31 1.61 -9.02
N VAL A 234 1.30 1.15 -8.29
CA VAL A 234 -0.07 1.66 -8.30
C VAL A 234 -0.49 2.00 -6.88
N ALA A 235 -1.04 3.19 -6.67
CA ALA A 235 -1.66 3.57 -5.41
C ALA A 235 -3.01 4.23 -5.68
N VAL A 236 -4.07 3.71 -5.08
CA VAL A 236 -5.42 4.25 -5.23
C VAL A 236 -5.75 5.11 -4.01
N ARG A 237 -6.22 6.33 -4.23
CA ARG A 237 -6.64 7.21 -3.13
C ARG A 237 -7.84 6.59 -2.39
N PRO A 238 -7.93 6.71 -1.04
CA PRO A 238 -9.00 6.06 -0.27
C PRO A 238 -10.43 6.40 -0.70
N ASP A 239 -10.65 7.58 -1.30
CA ASP A 239 -11.95 7.96 -1.86
C ASP A 239 -12.26 7.31 -3.21
N GLY A 240 -11.33 6.54 -3.77
CA GLY A 240 -11.46 5.84 -5.04
C GLY A 240 -11.43 6.73 -6.28
N LYS A 241 -11.23 8.05 -6.15
CA LYS A 241 -11.34 9.00 -7.28
C LYS A 241 -10.06 9.19 -8.09
N ARG A 242 -8.91 8.86 -7.50
CA ARG A 242 -7.60 9.04 -8.16
C ARG A 242 -6.74 7.80 -8.01
N VAL A 243 -6.03 7.48 -9.07
CA VAL A 243 -4.99 6.44 -9.09
C VAL A 243 -3.68 7.09 -9.47
N PHE A 244 -2.65 6.82 -8.68
CA PHE A 244 -1.30 7.29 -8.90
C PHE A 244 -0.45 6.15 -9.45
N ILE A 245 0.32 6.42 -10.50
CA ILE A 245 1.14 5.43 -11.20
C ILE A 245 2.58 5.94 -11.27
N SER A 246 3.52 5.19 -10.72
CA SER A 246 4.94 5.53 -10.88
C SER A 246 5.44 5.18 -12.28
N ASN A 247 6.22 6.05 -12.89
CA ASN A 247 6.79 5.87 -14.22
C ASN A 247 8.32 5.80 -14.09
N GLY A 248 8.83 4.57 -13.99
CA GLY A 248 10.20 4.29 -13.58
C GLY A 248 11.28 4.87 -14.48
N LYS A 249 11.05 4.95 -15.80
CA LYS A 249 12.02 5.53 -16.74
C LYS A 249 11.94 7.05 -16.79
N ASP A 250 10.74 7.61 -16.70
CA ASP A 250 10.52 9.05 -16.82
C ASP A 250 10.82 9.81 -15.52
N GLY A 251 10.88 9.13 -14.37
CA GLY A 251 11.03 9.78 -13.07
C GLY A 251 9.82 10.63 -12.71
N THR A 252 8.62 10.13 -13.00
CA THR A 252 7.37 10.84 -12.76
C THR A 252 6.33 9.94 -12.10
N VAL A 253 5.25 10.56 -11.63
CA VAL A 253 4.00 9.90 -11.21
C VAL A 253 2.88 10.45 -12.09
N SER A 254 2.15 9.59 -12.78
CA SER A 254 0.91 9.94 -13.47
C SER A 254 -0.27 9.82 -12.51
N VAL A 255 -1.20 10.78 -12.57
CA VAL A 255 -2.46 10.78 -11.81
C VAL A 255 -3.60 10.52 -12.78
N ILE A 256 -4.37 9.46 -12.53
CA ILE A 256 -5.53 9.06 -13.34
C ILE A 256 -6.81 9.41 -12.58
N ASP A 257 -7.76 10.07 -13.24
CA ASP A 257 -9.14 10.22 -12.74
C ASP A 257 -9.90 8.91 -13.01
N THR A 258 -10.48 8.31 -11.98
CA THR A 258 -11.20 7.03 -12.11
C THR A 258 -12.58 7.18 -12.77
N ALA A 259 -13.13 8.40 -12.85
CA ALA A 259 -14.43 8.63 -13.46
C ALA A 259 -14.43 8.44 -14.98
N ASP A 260 -13.32 8.81 -15.63
CA ASP A 260 -13.18 8.72 -17.10
C ASP A 260 -11.91 8.00 -17.58
N ASN A 261 -11.10 7.52 -16.63
CA ASN A 261 -9.83 6.84 -16.88
C ASN A 261 -8.85 7.67 -17.72
N LYS A 262 -8.75 8.98 -17.46
CA LYS A 262 -7.79 9.87 -18.12
C LYS A 262 -6.73 10.38 -17.16
N ILE A 263 -5.54 10.65 -17.73
CA ILE A 263 -4.47 11.32 -17.00
C ILE A 263 -4.87 12.79 -16.78
N MET A 264 -4.93 13.19 -15.51
CA MET A 264 -5.21 14.57 -15.12
C MET A 264 -3.96 15.36 -14.73
N ALA A 265 -2.87 14.67 -14.34
CA ALA A 265 -1.61 15.30 -13.98
C ALA A 265 -0.43 14.33 -14.15
N THR A 266 0.76 14.91 -14.34
CA THR A 266 2.04 14.19 -14.30
C THR A 266 2.99 14.99 -13.40
N ILE A 267 3.54 14.33 -12.37
CA ILE A 267 4.31 14.95 -11.30
C ILE A 267 5.75 14.46 -11.38
N ALA A 268 6.72 15.35 -11.47
CA ALA A 268 8.13 14.99 -11.42
C ALA A 268 8.53 14.53 -10.01
N VAL A 269 9.26 13.40 -9.92
CA VAL A 269 9.78 12.81 -8.68
C VAL A 269 11.26 12.45 -8.84
N GLY A 270 11.80 11.58 -7.98
CA GLY A 270 13.17 11.10 -8.12
C GLY A 270 13.36 10.09 -9.25
N LYS A 271 14.60 9.58 -9.38
CA LYS A 271 14.96 8.61 -10.43
C LYS A 271 14.46 7.21 -10.08
N ARG A 272 13.86 6.54 -11.08
CA ARG A 272 13.34 5.18 -10.97
C ARG A 272 12.36 5.05 -9.80
N PRO A 273 11.23 5.78 -9.81
CA PRO A 273 10.16 5.54 -8.85
C PRO A 273 9.61 4.12 -9.05
N TRP A 274 9.41 3.42 -7.92
CA TRP A 274 8.84 2.08 -7.86
C TRP A 274 7.50 2.11 -7.14
N ASN A 275 7.40 1.39 -6.00
CA ASN A 275 6.13 1.34 -5.27
C ASN A 275 5.93 2.57 -4.37
N MET A 276 4.68 2.79 -4.00
CA MET A 276 4.25 3.96 -3.27
C MET A 276 3.05 3.65 -2.38
N ALA A 277 2.80 4.50 -1.39
CA ALA A 277 1.64 4.39 -0.51
C ALA A 277 1.05 5.77 -0.21
N ILE A 278 -0.26 5.79 0.02
CA ILE A 278 -1.01 6.99 0.40
C ILE A 278 -1.34 6.92 1.89
N THR A 279 -1.25 8.06 2.59
CA THR A 279 -1.68 8.16 3.98
C THR A 279 -3.16 7.79 4.14
N PRO A 280 -3.59 7.23 5.28
CA PRO A 280 -4.98 6.81 5.49
C PRO A 280 -6.01 7.94 5.29
N ASP A 281 -5.63 9.19 5.55
CA ASP A 281 -6.46 10.38 5.30
C ASP A 281 -6.50 10.81 3.83
N GLY A 282 -5.77 10.11 2.97
CA GLY A 282 -5.72 10.33 1.54
C GLY A 282 -4.93 11.56 1.09
N LYS A 283 -4.25 12.30 2.00
CA LYS A 283 -3.67 13.62 1.67
C LYS A 283 -2.25 13.58 1.12
N LYS A 284 -1.45 12.60 1.54
CA LYS A 284 -0.06 12.50 1.09
C LYS A 284 0.23 11.17 0.43
N LEU A 285 0.95 11.20 -0.68
CA LEU A 285 1.52 10.04 -1.35
C LEU A 285 3.03 10.03 -1.13
N TYR A 286 3.57 8.91 -0.68
CA TYR A 286 5.00 8.66 -0.52
C TYR A 286 5.46 7.72 -1.62
N VAL A 287 6.46 8.14 -2.42
CA VAL A 287 6.96 7.43 -3.60
C VAL A 287 8.41 7.04 -3.39
N ALA A 288 8.72 5.76 -3.40
CA ALA A 288 10.10 5.27 -3.30
C ALA A 288 10.85 5.46 -4.62
N ASN A 289 11.91 6.27 -4.61
CA ASN A 289 12.73 6.57 -5.79
C ASN A 289 14.01 5.72 -5.73
N GLY A 290 13.97 4.52 -6.30
CA GLY A 290 15.02 3.51 -6.16
C GLY A 290 16.43 3.98 -6.53
N ARG A 291 16.58 4.76 -7.58
CA ARG A 291 17.89 5.24 -8.03
C ARG A 291 18.27 6.65 -7.55
N SER A 292 17.45 7.25 -6.70
CA SER A 292 17.74 8.52 -6.02
C SER A 292 17.97 8.33 -4.52
N ASN A 293 17.80 7.11 -3.98
CA ASN A 293 17.91 6.82 -2.55
C ASN A 293 17.04 7.78 -1.71
N SER A 294 15.81 8.00 -2.16
CA SER A 294 14.92 8.99 -1.58
C SER A 294 13.46 8.57 -1.69
N VAL A 295 12.62 9.23 -0.92
CA VAL A 295 11.16 9.18 -1.01
C VAL A 295 10.66 10.56 -1.37
N SER A 296 9.85 10.68 -2.43
CA SER A 296 9.11 11.89 -2.74
C SER A 296 7.78 11.91 -2.02
N VAL A 297 7.42 13.04 -1.40
CA VAL A 297 6.13 13.27 -0.76
C VAL A 297 5.31 14.20 -1.64
N ILE A 298 4.12 13.77 -2.03
CA ILE A 298 3.21 14.50 -2.92
C ILE A 298 1.91 14.80 -2.18
N ASP A 299 1.43 16.04 -2.30
CA ASP A 299 0.06 16.39 -1.93
C ASP A 299 -0.91 15.83 -2.99
N THR A 300 -1.79 14.93 -2.57
CA THR A 300 -2.70 14.22 -3.48
C THR A 300 -3.84 15.08 -4.00
N GLU A 301 -4.14 16.20 -3.34
CA GLU A 301 -5.22 17.09 -3.76
C GLU A 301 -4.72 18.08 -4.82
N THR A 302 -3.58 18.70 -4.56
CA THR A 302 -2.98 19.70 -5.46
C THR A 302 -2.09 19.09 -6.54
N ASN A 303 -1.71 17.81 -6.40
CA ASN A 303 -0.76 17.10 -7.26
C ASN A 303 0.64 17.77 -7.28
N GLN A 304 1.05 18.37 -6.18
CA GLN A 304 2.35 19.03 -6.07
C GLN A 304 3.30 18.21 -5.19
N MET A 305 4.56 18.14 -5.60
CA MET A 305 5.61 17.57 -4.76
C MET A 305 5.90 18.53 -3.59
N LEU A 306 5.73 18.05 -2.35
CA LEU A 306 5.97 18.81 -1.13
C LEU A 306 7.44 18.80 -0.74
N ARG A 307 8.07 17.62 -0.76
CA ARG A 307 9.49 17.46 -0.44
C ARG A 307 10.04 16.12 -0.92
N GLN A 308 11.35 16.00 -0.83
CA GLN A 308 12.09 14.77 -1.03
C GLN A 308 12.87 14.43 0.24
N ILE A 309 12.75 13.17 0.70
CA ILE A 309 13.33 12.66 1.94
C ILE A 309 14.45 11.69 1.56
N ALA A 310 15.67 11.91 2.05
CA ALA A 310 16.76 10.95 1.88
C ALA A 310 16.50 9.71 2.76
N VAL A 311 16.68 8.51 2.20
CA VAL A 311 16.55 7.20 2.87
C VAL A 311 17.78 6.33 2.59
N GLY A 312 17.73 5.04 2.90
CA GLY A 312 18.80 4.11 2.52
C GLY A 312 18.90 3.86 1.01
N GLU A 313 19.85 3.02 0.60
CA GLU A 313 20.13 2.76 -0.81
C GLU A 313 19.10 1.80 -1.44
N LEU A 314 18.63 2.14 -2.66
CA LEU A 314 17.64 1.41 -3.45
C LEU A 314 16.33 1.18 -2.67
N PRO A 315 15.60 2.24 -2.27
CA PRO A 315 14.26 2.07 -1.70
C PRO A 315 13.31 1.43 -2.72
N TRP A 316 12.67 0.32 -2.33
CA TRP A 316 11.84 -0.48 -3.23
C TRP A 316 10.37 -0.11 -3.18
N GLY A 317 9.87 0.28 -2.03
CA GLY A 317 8.45 0.59 -1.84
C GLY A 317 8.20 1.36 -0.55
N VAL A 318 6.92 1.52 -0.23
CA VAL A 318 6.45 2.17 1.01
C VAL A 318 5.21 1.45 1.51
N VAL A 319 5.11 1.23 2.81
CA VAL A 319 3.84 0.95 3.49
C VAL A 319 3.62 1.99 4.58
N ILE A 320 2.37 2.39 4.81
CA ILE A 320 2.00 3.40 5.81
C ILE A 320 1.00 2.78 6.79
N HIS A 321 1.28 2.98 8.07
CA HIS A 321 0.38 2.60 9.17
C HIS A 321 0.50 3.55 10.35
#